data_0ef67e596d522355d0ed8c92caea1b2e
#
_entry.id   0ef67e596d522355d0ed8c92caea1b2e
#
_cell.length_a   1.000
_cell.length_b   1.000
_cell.length_c   1.000
_cell.angle_alpha   90.00
_cell.angle_beta   90.00
_cell.angle_gamma   90.00
#
_symmetry.space_group_name_H-M   'P 1'
#
loop_
_entity.id
_entity.type
_entity.pdbx_description
1 polymer ?
#
loop_
_entity_poly.entity_id
_entity_poly.type
_entity_poly.pdbx_seq_one_letter_code
_entity_poly.pdbx_strand_id
1 'polypeptide(L)'
;MNPLITIVGPTAVGKTDLTLDLAEQLHAEVISGDAYQVYKQLNIGTAKPSVDELNRVKHHLIDILDPNDSYSVSIFQDQAKEIIARLKDRNILPILSGGTGLYVQSLLENYNFNDVKPDEYLRAELDELYSTKGIEGLREYAFTLGKEHNIEIQYSDKHRLYRAIEILHHGDVDSFRNQTKDGVSYKGPVIGLMRDRDKLYERINLRVDMMFDAGLIEEVEQLIKS
;
A
#
# COMPACT_ATOMS: atom_id res chain seq x y z
N MET A 1 1.04 -15.68 -18.64
CA MET A 1 0.83 -14.42 -17.89
C MET A 1 -0.66 -14.21 -17.71
N ASN A 2 -1.08 -13.82 -16.51
CA ASN A 2 -2.48 -13.52 -16.21
C ASN A 2 -2.84 -12.12 -16.73
N PRO A 3 -4.06 -11.92 -17.28
CA PRO A 3 -4.49 -10.59 -17.69
C PRO A 3 -4.71 -9.69 -16.47
N LEU A 4 -4.30 -8.41 -16.57
CA LEU A 4 -4.52 -7.40 -15.55
C LEU A 4 -4.48 -6.02 -16.20
N ILE A 5 -5.52 -5.22 -16.01
CA ILE A 5 -5.47 -3.79 -16.31
C ILE A 5 -5.05 -3.07 -15.02
N THR A 6 -4.13 -2.13 -15.13
CA THR A 6 -3.67 -1.36 -13.97
C THR A 6 -3.91 0.13 -14.22
N ILE A 7 -4.58 0.81 -13.28
CA ILE A 7 -4.87 2.24 -13.33
C ILE A 7 -4.16 2.92 -12.16
N VAL A 8 -3.23 3.83 -12.47
CA VAL A 8 -2.41 4.54 -11.50
C VAL A 8 -2.49 6.05 -11.70
N GLY A 9 -2.17 6.79 -10.67
CA GLY A 9 -2.11 8.26 -10.71
C GLY A 9 -2.25 8.86 -9.32
N PRO A 10 -1.99 10.16 -9.19
CA PRO A 10 -2.08 10.85 -7.91
C PRO A 10 -3.52 10.87 -7.37
N THR A 11 -3.65 11.26 -6.10
CA THR A 11 -4.97 11.51 -5.49
C THR A 11 -5.73 12.59 -6.26
N ALA A 12 -7.05 12.53 -6.28
CA ALA A 12 -7.97 13.46 -6.95
C ALA A 12 -7.81 13.59 -8.49
N VAL A 13 -7.01 12.73 -9.15
CA VAL A 13 -6.82 12.80 -10.61
C VAL A 13 -8.03 12.30 -11.42
N GLY A 14 -8.91 11.48 -10.82
CA GLY A 14 -10.08 10.87 -11.46
C GLY A 14 -9.95 9.36 -11.74
N LYS A 15 -9.15 8.65 -10.92
CA LYS A 15 -9.00 7.19 -11.08
C LYS A 15 -10.31 6.44 -10.89
N THR A 16 -11.08 6.80 -9.86
CA THR A 16 -12.33 6.11 -9.52
C THR A 16 -13.31 6.10 -10.68
N ASP A 17 -13.58 7.26 -11.26
CA ASP A 17 -14.51 7.40 -12.39
C ASP A 17 -14.09 6.51 -13.57
N LEU A 18 -12.83 6.62 -14.00
CA LEU A 18 -12.29 5.80 -15.09
C LEU A 18 -12.33 4.30 -14.76
N THR A 19 -12.03 3.94 -13.51
CA THR A 19 -12.03 2.54 -13.08
C THR A 19 -13.42 1.94 -13.15
N LEU A 20 -14.43 2.66 -12.65
CA LEU A 20 -15.83 2.22 -12.68
C LEU A 20 -16.34 2.08 -14.12
N ASP A 21 -16.12 3.09 -14.96
CA ASP A 21 -16.56 3.09 -16.34
C ASP A 21 -15.95 1.93 -17.13
N LEU A 22 -14.65 1.68 -16.98
CA LEU A 22 -13.98 0.55 -17.62
C LEU A 22 -14.46 -0.80 -17.05
N ALA A 23 -14.65 -0.89 -15.75
CA ALA A 23 -15.08 -2.13 -15.12
C ALA A 23 -16.49 -2.53 -15.55
N GLU A 24 -17.42 -1.58 -15.66
CA GLU A 24 -18.77 -1.83 -16.18
C GLU A 24 -18.74 -2.28 -17.65
N GLN A 25 -18.01 -1.56 -18.51
CA GLN A 25 -17.93 -1.89 -19.95
C GLN A 25 -17.27 -3.23 -20.22
N LEU A 26 -16.29 -3.62 -19.40
CA LEU A 26 -15.53 -4.86 -19.57
C LEU A 26 -16.05 -6.02 -18.71
N HIS A 27 -17.12 -5.82 -17.93
CA HIS A 27 -17.62 -6.76 -16.94
C HIS A 27 -16.50 -7.25 -16.00
N ALA A 28 -15.66 -6.33 -15.56
CA ALA A 28 -14.49 -6.56 -14.73
C ALA A 28 -14.80 -6.39 -13.23
N GLU A 29 -13.95 -6.96 -12.37
CA GLU A 29 -13.97 -6.69 -10.93
C GLU A 29 -12.71 -5.88 -10.56
N VAL A 30 -12.85 -4.97 -9.57
CA VAL A 30 -11.80 -4.04 -9.17
C VAL A 30 -11.04 -4.57 -7.95
N ILE A 31 -9.71 -4.42 -7.96
CA ILE A 31 -8.84 -4.67 -6.81
C ILE A 31 -8.30 -3.30 -6.36
N SER A 32 -8.61 -2.89 -5.13
CA SER A 32 -8.07 -1.64 -4.57
C SER A 32 -6.58 -1.79 -4.25
N GLY A 33 -5.75 -0.96 -4.87
CA GLY A 33 -4.33 -0.81 -4.57
C GLY A 33 -4.05 0.37 -3.61
N ASP A 34 -4.95 0.59 -2.66
CA ASP A 34 -4.82 1.63 -1.63
C ASP A 34 -4.52 1.00 -0.26
N ALA A 35 -3.58 1.59 0.49
CA ALA A 35 -3.12 1.05 1.77
C ALA A 35 -4.11 1.27 2.92
N TYR A 36 -5.08 2.17 2.78
CA TYR A 36 -5.98 2.56 3.85
C TYR A 36 -7.44 2.18 3.60
N GLN A 37 -7.88 2.06 2.36
CA GLN A 37 -9.26 1.65 2.04
C GLN A 37 -9.60 0.22 2.48
N VAL A 38 -8.59 -0.56 2.81
CA VAL A 38 -8.71 -1.92 3.36
C VAL A 38 -9.36 -1.95 4.75
N TYR A 39 -9.23 -0.86 5.51
CA TYR A 39 -9.75 -0.76 6.86
C TYR A 39 -11.21 -0.32 6.89
N LYS A 40 -12.02 -1.02 7.66
CA LYS A 40 -13.40 -0.61 8.00
C LYS A 40 -13.38 0.74 8.72
N GLN A 41 -14.50 1.47 8.65
CA GLN A 41 -14.70 2.75 9.34
C GLN A 41 -13.82 3.93 8.86
N LEU A 42 -12.77 3.70 8.09
CA LEU A 42 -11.97 4.74 7.44
C LEU A 42 -12.58 5.06 6.06
N ASN A 43 -13.68 5.78 6.02
CA ASN A 43 -14.44 6.01 4.79
C ASN A 43 -14.13 7.36 4.15
N ILE A 44 -14.27 8.43 4.95
CA ILE A 44 -14.13 9.81 4.49
C ILE A 44 -12.64 10.13 4.26
N GLY A 45 -11.80 9.93 5.27
CA GLY A 45 -10.38 10.28 5.20
C GLY A 45 -9.59 9.53 4.13
N THR A 46 -10.02 8.33 3.76
CA THR A 46 -9.41 7.53 2.69
C THR A 46 -10.06 7.77 1.32
N ALA A 47 -11.13 8.57 1.27
CA ALA A 47 -12.02 8.72 0.12
C ALA A 47 -12.38 7.37 -0.51
N LYS A 48 -12.83 6.47 0.33
CA LYS A 48 -13.33 5.17 -0.08
C LYS A 48 -14.48 5.35 -1.08
N PRO A 49 -14.62 4.47 -2.07
CA PRO A 49 -15.77 4.52 -2.96
C PRO A 49 -17.08 4.50 -2.16
N SER A 50 -18.05 5.30 -2.59
CA SER A 50 -19.38 5.37 -1.99
C SER A 50 -20.13 4.03 -2.12
N VAL A 51 -21.19 3.87 -1.33
CA VAL A 51 -22.05 2.66 -1.42
C VAL A 51 -22.61 2.48 -2.84
N ASP A 52 -22.99 3.58 -3.51
CA ASP A 52 -23.49 3.52 -4.88
C ASP A 52 -22.42 3.05 -5.85
N GLU A 53 -21.18 3.54 -5.72
CA GLU A 53 -20.05 3.11 -6.54
C GLU A 53 -19.68 1.64 -6.29
N LEU A 54 -19.70 1.19 -5.03
CA LEU A 54 -19.48 -0.22 -4.67
C LEU A 54 -20.58 -1.15 -5.19
N ASN A 55 -21.81 -0.66 -5.32
CA ASN A 55 -22.93 -1.41 -5.90
C ASN A 55 -22.85 -1.52 -7.43
N ARG A 56 -22.22 -0.54 -8.13
CA ARG A 56 -22.03 -0.57 -9.57
C ARG A 56 -21.07 -1.68 -9.98
N VAL A 57 -19.96 -1.82 -9.28
CA VAL A 57 -18.88 -2.74 -9.61
C VAL A 57 -18.36 -3.41 -8.35
N LYS A 58 -18.11 -4.70 -8.42
CA LYS A 58 -17.52 -5.43 -7.31
C LYS A 58 -16.06 -5.03 -7.07
N HIS A 59 -15.77 -4.61 -5.84
CA HIS A 59 -14.44 -4.27 -5.37
C HIS A 59 -13.90 -5.33 -4.40
N HIS A 60 -12.60 -5.53 -4.45
CA HIS A 60 -11.82 -6.35 -3.54
C HIS A 60 -10.83 -5.49 -2.76
N LEU A 61 -10.43 -5.93 -1.60
CA LEU A 61 -9.50 -5.27 -0.69
C LEU A 61 -10.00 -3.90 -0.21
N ILE A 62 -11.32 -3.81 0.00
CA ILE A 62 -11.99 -2.68 0.66
C ILE A 62 -12.76 -3.25 1.85
N ASP A 63 -12.71 -2.58 3.01
CA ASP A 63 -13.45 -2.93 4.24
C ASP A 63 -13.23 -4.37 4.74
N ILE A 64 -12.03 -4.90 4.62
CA ILE A 64 -11.72 -6.29 5.00
C ILE A 64 -11.06 -6.44 6.37
N LEU A 65 -10.53 -5.35 6.95
CA LEU A 65 -9.79 -5.34 8.21
C LEU A 65 -10.39 -4.34 9.22
N ASP A 66 -10.20 -4.63 10.49
CA ASP A 66 -10.50 -3.66 11.53
C ASP A 66 -9.33 -2.65 11.67
N PRO A 67 -9.56 -1.40 12.16
CA PRO A 67 -8.54 -0.35 12.18
C PRO A 67 -7.27 -0.70 12.96
N ASN A 68 -7.35 -1.62 13.91
CA ASN A 68 -6.23 -2.07 14.74
C ASN A 68 -5.44 -3.24 14.11
N ASP A 69 -5.91 -3.81 13.00
CA ASP A 69 -5.21 -4.88 12.32
C ASP A 69 -4.02 -4.34 11.53
N SER A 70 -2.95 -5.12 11.43
CA SER A 70 -1.80 -4.76 10.61
C SER A 70 -1.99 -5.20 9.17
N TYR A 71 -1.67 -4.30 8.23
CA TYR A 71 -1.67 -4.59 6.81
C TYR A 71 -0.37 -4.14 6.16
N SER A 72 0.27 -5.03 5.44
CA SER A 72 1.56 -4.76 4.79
C SER A 72 1.47 -4.93 3.28
N VAL A 73 2.48 -4.41 2.58
CA VAL A 73 2.64 -4.60 1.14
C VAL A 73 2.76 -6.07 0.75
N SER A 74 3.36 -6.91 1.59
CA SER A 74 3.45 -8.37 1.38
C SER A 74 2.07 -9.01 1.45
N ILE A 75 1.28 -8.70 2.50
CA ILE A 75 -0.10 -9.21 2.65
C ILE A 75 -0.96 -8.78 1.45
N PHE A 76 -0.84 -7.49 1.05
CA PHE A 76 -1.54 -6.99 -0.14
C PHE A 76 -1.17 -7.80 -1.39
N GLN A 77 0.13 -8.03 -1.63
CA GLN A 77 0.60 -8.74 -2.81
C GLN A 77 0.04 -10.16 -2.88
N ASP A 78 0.06 -10.89 -1.76
CA ASP A 78 -0.43 -12.27 -1.68
C ASP A 78 -1.94 -12.32 -1.91
N GLN A 79 -2.71 -11.47 -1.24
CA GLN A 79 -4.15 -11.38 -1.42
C GLN A 79 -4.54 -10.97 -2.85
N ALA A 80 -3.84 -9.99 -3.43
CA ALA A 80 -4.09 -9.58 -4.81
C ALA A 80 -3.81 -10.69 -5.81
N LYS A 81 -2.71 -11.45 -5.64
CA LYS A 81 -2.39 -12.63 -6.47
C LYS A 81 -3.49 -13.69 -6.41
N GLU A 82 -3.97 -13.99 -5.21
CA GLU A 82 -5.05 -14.94 -4.98
C GLU A 82 -6.36 -14.51 -5.65
N ILE A 83 -6.72 -13.22 -5.49
CA ILE A 83 -7.92 -12.65 -6.14
C ILE A 83 -7.80 -12.74 -7.64
N ILE A 84 -6.66 -12.34 -8.23
CA ILE A 84 -6.44 -12.42 -9.69
C ILE A 84 -6.56 -13.86 -10.19
N ALA A 85 -6.02 -14.83 -9.48
CA ALA A 85 -6.14 -16.24 -9.85
C ALA A 85 -7.62 -16.70 -9.86
N ARG A 86 -8.38 -16.38 -8.79
CA ARG A 86 -9.81 -16.71 -8.70
C ARG A 86 -10.65 -16.03 -9.80
N LEU A 87 -10.35 -14.77 -10.13
CA LEU A 87 -11.06 -14.06 -11.20
C LEU A 87 -10.77 -14.68 -12.57
N LYS A 88 -9.52 -15.06 -12.82
CA LYS A 88 -9.13 -15.76 -14.04
C LYS A 88 -9.91 -17.07 -14.23
N ASP A 89 -10.04 -17.88 -13.17
CA ASP A 89 -10.77 -19.16 -13.21
C ASP A 89 -12.27 -18.96 -13.54
N ARG A 90 -12.80 -17.77 -13.22
CA ARG A 90 -14.16 -17.35 -13.52
C ARG A 90 -14.29 -16.59 -14.86
N ASN A 91 -13.20 -16.44 -15.63
CA ASN A 91 -13.12 -15.62 -16.84
C ASN A 91 -13.54 -14.15 -16.61
N ILE A 92 -13.23 -13.60 -15.43
CA ILE A 92 -13.48 -12.20 -15.08
C ILE A 92 -12.16 -11.44 -15.16
N LEU A 93 -12.16 -10.29 -15.84
CA LEU A 93 -10.99 -9.44 -15.99
C LEU A 93 -10.75 -8.67 -14.68
N PRO A 94 -9.55 -8.76 -14.04
CA PRO A 94 -9.21 -7.91 -12.91
C PRO A 94 -8.73 -6.53 -13.38
N ILE A 95 -9.14 -5.49 -12.66
CA ILE A 95 -8.60 -4.13 -12.78
C ILE A 95 -7.99 -3.75 -11.43
N LEU A 96 -6.67 -3.55 -11.39
CA LEU A 96 -5.99 -2.97 -10.25
C LEU A 96 -6.07 -1.45 -10.33
N SER A 97 -6.65 -0.81 -9.33
CA SER A 97 -6.75 0.65 -9.26
C SER A 97 -6.24 1.16 -7.92
N GLY A 98 -5.24 2.05 -7.92
CA GLY A 98 -4.71 2.57 -6.68
C GLY A 98 -3.69 3.70 -6.82
N GLY A 99 -3.46 4.38 -5.69
CA GLY A 99 -2.47 5.46 -5.56
C GLY A 99 -1.23 5.05 -4.77
N THR A 100 -1.23 3.91 -4.10
CA THR A 100 -0.08 3.43 -3.31
C THR A 100 0.93 2.77 -4.24
N GLY A 101 1.90 3.57 -4.70
CA GLY A 101 2.88 3.15 -5.71
C GLY A 101 3.61 1.85 -5.35
N LEU A 102 4.01 1.68 -4.07
CA LEU A 102 4.69 0.48 -3.60
C LEU A 102 3.82 -0.78 -3.76
N TYR A 103 2.51 -0.69 -3.49
CA TYR A 103 1.58 -1.81 -3.63
C TYR A 103 1.46 -2.24 -5.09
N VAL A 104 1.20 -1.28 -5.97
CA VAL A 104 1.11 -1.54 -7.41
C VAL A 104 2.41 -2.12 -7.95
N GLN A 105 3.54 -1.51 -7.60
CA GLN A 105 4.84 -1.94 -8.08
C GLN A 105 5.21 -3.33 -7.57
N SER A 106 4.95 -3.63 -6.30
CA SER A 106 5.24 -4.96 -5.73
C SER A 106 4.51 -6.08 -6.45
N LEU A 107 3.24 -5.84 -6.80
CA LEU A 107 2.44 -6.82 -7.53
C LEU A 107 2.91 -6.98 -8.98
N LEU A 108 3.13 -5.87 -9.70
CA LEU A 108 3.50 -5.89 -11.11
C LEU A 108 4.89 -6.48 -11.34
N GLU A 109 5.86 -6.13 -10.51
CA GLU A 109 7.25 -6.59 -10.62
C GLU A 109 7.54 -7.84 -9.79
N ASN A 110 6.52 -8.41 -9.16
CA ASN A 110 6.58 -9.61 -8.34
C ASN A 110 7.73 -9.55 -7.31
N TYR A 111 7.62 -8.61 -6.37
CA TYR A 111 8.64 -8.45 -5.32
C TYR A 111 8.70 -9.69 -4.45
N ASN A 112 9.91 -10.16 -4.18
CA ASN A 112 10.17 -11.17 -3.17
C ASN A 112 10.39 -10.46 -1.83
N PHE A 113 9.40 -10.53 -0.96
CA PHE A 113 9.53 -10.04 0.40
C PHE A 113 10.21 -11.10 1.27
N ASN A 114 11.03 -10.65 2.22
CA ASN A 114 11.60 -11.57 3.20
C ASN A 114 10.55 -12.05 4.20
N ASP A 115 10.75 -13.24 4.76
CA ASP A 115 9.85 -13.87 5.72
C ASP A 115 10.06 -13.38 7.17
N VAL A 116 11.01 -12.46 7.40
CA VAL A 116 11.29 -11.91 8.72
C VAL A 116 10.07 -11.12 9.19
N LYS A 117 9.44 -11.58 10.26
CA LYS A 117 8.31 -10.89 10.88
C LYS A 117 8.80 -9.70 11.70
N PRO A 118 7.96 -8.68 11.90
CA PRO A 118 8.26 -7.62 12.87
C PRO A 118 8.56 -8.20 14.25
N ASP A 119 9.63 -7.73 14.87
CA ASP A 119 10.05 -8.12 16.20
C ASP A 119 9.68 -7.02 17.20
N GLU A 120 8.61 -7.24 17.97
CA GLU A 120 8.09 -6.22 18.90
C GLU A 120 9.06 -5.90 20.03
N TYR A 121 9.86 -6.87 20.50
CA TYR A 121 10.87 -6.63 21.54
C TYR A 121 12.00 -5.76 21.00
N LEU A 122 12.54 -6.12 19.84
CA LEU A 122 13.57 -5.33 19.18
C LEU A 122 13.06 -3.91 18.85
N ARG A 123 11.82 -3.79 18.41
CA ARG A 123 11.21 -2.46 18.14
C ARG A 123 11.09 -1.61 19.39
N ALA A 124 10.74 -2.19 20.52
CA ALA A 124 10.71 -1.45 21.80
C ALA A 124 12.10 -0.94 22.19
N GLU A 125 13.16 -1.75 22.02
CA GLU A 125 14.55 -1.32 22.24
C GLU A 125 14.96 -0.19 21.28
N LEU A 126 14.57 -0.30 20.01
CA LEU A 126 14.83 0.72 18.98
C LEU A 126 14.04 2.02 19.24
N ASP A 127 12.82 1.93 19.79
CA ASP A 127 12.03 3.09 20.20
C ASP A 127 12.69 3.81 21.39
N GLU A 128 13.25 3.10 22.35
CA GLU A 128 14.03 3.67 23.47
C GLU A 128 15.31 4.34 22.94
N LEU A 129 16.03 3.67 22.04
CA LEU A 129 17.22 4.23 21.40
C LEU A 129 16.89 5.50 20.62
N TYR A 130 15.78 5.48 19.88
CA TYR A 130 15.31 6.65 19.10
C TYR A 130 14.90 7.80 20.02
N SER A 131 14.23 7.52 21.14
CA SER A 131 13.80 8.55 22.10
C SER A 131 14.98 9.24 22.79
N THR A 132 16.08 8.51 23.00
CA THR A 132 17.29 9.01 23.71
C THR A 132 18.31 9.65 22.78
N LYS A 133 18.54 9.09 21.58
CA LYS A 133 19.60 9.51 20.64
C LYS A 133 19.09 9.99 19.28
N GLY A 134 17.77 9.97 19.06
CA GLY A 134 17.17 10.36 17.79
C GLY A 134 17.53 9.42 16.64
N ILE A 135 17.38 9.94 15.42
CA ILE A 135 17.64 9.17 14.19
C ILE A 135 19.11 8.78 14.05
N GLU A 136 20.03 9.58 14.60
CA GLU A 136 21.46 9.29 14.52
C GLU A 136 21.84 8.07 15.35
N GLY A 137 21.22 7.86 16.51
CA GLY A 137 21.42 6.63 17.30
C GLY A 137 21.02 5.38 16.55
N LEU A 138 19.90 5.44 15.82
CA LEU A 138 19.47 4.32 14.95
C LEU A 138 20.43 4.08 13.80
N ARG A 139 20.98 5.15 13.20
CA ARG A 139 21.95 5.03 12.12
C ARG A 139 23.25 4.40 12.58
N GLU A 140 23.77 4.81 13.75
CA GLU A 140 24.97 4.23 14.35
C GLU A 140 24.78 2.74 14.63
N TYR A 141 23.62 2.36 15.19
CA TYR A 141 23.29 0.97 15.44
C TYR A 141 23.20 0.16 14.15
N ALA A 142 22.45 0.66 13.17
CA ALA A 142 22.32 0.02 11.85
C ALA A 142 23.65 -0.11 11.13
N PHE A 143 24.52 0.91 11.21
CA PHE A 143 25.87 0.89 10.62
C PHE A 143 26.75 -0.17 11.27
N THR A 144 26.72 -0.28 12.59
CA THR A 144 27.51 -1.27 13.33
C THR A 144 27.07 -2.69 12.95
N LEU A 145 25.77 -2.94 12.98
CA LEU A 145 25.18 -4.22 12.58
C LEU A 145 25.46 -4.55 11.08
N GLY A 146 25.36 -3.55 10.23
CA GLY A 146 25.68 -3.71 8.80
C GLY A 146 27.13 -4.12 8.57
N LYS A 147 28.09 -3.54 9.33
CA LYS A 147 29.50 -3.92 9.25
C LYS A 147 29.75 -5.39 9.60
N GLU A 148 29.07 -5.93 10.60
CA GLU A 148 29.18 -7.33 10.99
C GLU A 148 28.79 -8.28 9.85
N HIS A 149 27.87 -7.83 9.00
CA HIS A 149 27.35 -8.59 7.85
C HIS A 149 27.95 -8.17 6.50
N ASN A 150 28.91 -7.24 6.47
CA ASN A 150 29.45 -6.65 5.22
C ASN A 150 28.35 -6.02 4.35
N ILE A 151 27.44 -5.28 4.98
CA ILE A 151 26.32 -4.57 4.34
C ILE A 151 26.42 -3.08 4.67
N GLU A 152 26.25 -2.23 3.67
CA GLU A 152 26.14 -0.79 3.84
C GLU A 152 24.68 -0.39 3.93
N ILE A 153 24.27 0.21 5.07
CA ILE A 153 22.90 0.68 5.31
C ILE A 153 22.91 2.21 5.17
N GLN A 154 22.24 2.71 4.12
CA GLN A 154 22.17 4.15 3.80
C GLN A 154 20.76 4.74 3.99
N TYR A 155 19.97 4.23 4.93
CA TYR A 155 18.63 4.76 5.18
C TYR A 155 18.66 5.97 6.13
N SER A 156 17.79 6.93 5.82
CA SER A 156 17.56 8.12 6.67
C SER A 156 16.19 8.14 7.33
N ASP A 157 15.36 7.17 7.01
CA ASP A 157 13.98 7.04 7.49
C ASP A 157 13.90 6.02 8.64
N LYS A 158 13.18 6.37 9.72
CA LYS A 158 13.02 5.53 10.92
C LYS A 158 12.51 4.13 10.57
N HIS A 159 11.47 4.03 9.77
CA HIS A 159 10.83 2.74 9.47
C HIS A 159 11.74 1.83 8.63
N ARG A 160 12.49 2.41 7.70
CA ARG A 160 13.47 1.67 6.89
C ARG A 160 14.66 1.20 7.71
N LEU A 161 15.12 2.02 8.67
CA LEU A 161 16.17 1.62 9.61
C LEU A 161 15.70 0.47 10.50
N TYR A 162 14.49 0.57 11.09
CA TYR A 162 13.91 -0.53 11.87
C TYR A 162 13.87 -1.81 11.06
N ARG A 163 13.34 -1.74 9.85
CA ARG A 163 13.25 -2.94 9.00
C ARG A 163 14.58 -3.53 8.62
N ALA A 164 15.57 -2.70 8.31
CA ALA A 164 16.93 -3.16 8.03
C ALA A 164 17.57 -3.85 9.23
N ILE A 165 17.42 -3.25 10.42
CA ILE A 165 17.93 -3.79 11.67
C ILE A 165 17.25 -5.13 11.98
N GLU A 166 15.92 -5.24 11.87
CA GLU A 166 15.18 -6.49 12.09
C GLU A 166 15.70 -7.62 11.20
N ILE A 167 15.84 -7.35 9.90
CA ILE A 167 16.29 -8.36 8.93
C ILE A 167 17.70 -8.85 9.27
N LEU A 168 18.61 -7.96 9.57
CA LEU A 168 19.99 -8.30 9.87
C LEU A 168 20.15 -8.94 11.25
N HIS A 169 19.38 -8.49 12.26
CA HIS A 169 19.37 -9.07 13.60
C HIS A 169 18.93 -10.54 13.58
N HIS A 170 17.99 -10.90 12.72
CA HIS A 170 17.56 -12.27 12.51
C HIS A 170 18.45 -13.06 11.52
N GLY A 171 19.55 -12.47 11.08
CA GLY A 171 20.56 -13.15 10.25
C GLY A 171 20.16 -13.37 8.79
N ASP A 172 19.07 -12.79 8.33
CA ASP A 172 18.61 -12.93 6.94
C ASP A 172 19.33 -11.96 5.99
N VAL A 173 20.66 -12.13 5.93
CA VAL A 173 21.55 -11.31 5.11
C VAL A 173 21.24 -11.45 3.62
N ASP A 174 20.86 -12.66 3.21
CA ASP A 174 20.58 -12.95 1.80
C ASP A 174 19.30 -12.25 1.35
N SER A 175 18.26 -12.24 2.15
CA SER A 175 17.03 -11.48 1.87
C SER A 175 17.26 -9.98 1.86
N PHE A 176 18.19 -9.46 2.67
CA PHE A 176 18.55 -8.05 2.64
C PHE A 176 19.27 -7.69 1.32
N ARG A 177 20.19 -8.54 0.84
CA ARG A 177 20.93 -8.34 -0.41
C ARG A 177 20.09 -8.57 -1.65
N ASN A 178 19.19 -9.54 -1.59
CA ASN A 178 18.42 -10.06 -2.72
C ASN A 178 16.95 -9.68 -2.62
N GLN A 179 16.63 -8.37 -2.45
CA GLN A 179 15.28 -7.91 -2.79
C GLN A 179 15.09 -8.07 -4.30
N THR A 180 14.89 -9.31 -4.73
CA THR A 180 14.77 -9.62 -6.14
C THR A 180 13.37 -9.30 -6.63
N LYS A 181 13.32 -8.83 -7.86
CA LYS A 181 12.10 -8.65 -8.63
C LYS A 181 12.12 -9.74 -9.70
N ASP A 182 11.12 -10.61 -9.69
CA ASP A 182 11.05 -11.69 -10.70
C ASP A 182 10.56 -11.19 -12.06
N GLY A 183 10.37 -9.87 -12.19
CA GLY A 183 9.92 -9.23 -13.41
C GLY A 183 8.41 -9.19 -13.56
N VAL A 184 7.93 -8.74 -14.71
CA VAL A 184 6.49 -8.50 -14.96
C VAL A 184 5.73 -9.81 -15.02
N SER A 185 4.81 -10.02 -14.07
CA SER A 185 4.01 -11.24 -13.92
C SER A 185 2.67 -11.21 -14.66
N TYR A 186 2.23 -10.03 -15.10
CA TYR A 186 0.91 -9.82 -15.68
C TYR A 186 0.98 -9.27 -17.11
N LYS A 187 -0.05 -9.57 -17.91
CA LYS A 187 -0.19 -9.05 -19.28
C LYS A 187 -1.39 -8.10 -19.34
N GLY A 188 -1.13 -6.86 -19.67
CA GLY A 188 -2.17 -5.85 -19.83
C GLY A 188 -1.60 -4.43 -19.78
N PRO A 189 -2.43 -3.44 -20.04
CA PRO A 189 -2.00 -2.04 -19.99
C PRO A 189 -1.82 -1.54 -18.57
N VAL A 190 -0.83 -0.69 -18.38
CA VAL A 190 -0.69 0.18 -17.21
C VAL A 190 -1.06 1.60 -17.64
N ILE A 191 -2.18 2.11 -17.16
CA ILE A 191 -2.76 3.40 -17.53
C ILE A 191 -2.42 4.40 -16.42
N GLY A 192 -1.56 5.35 -16.75
CA GLY A 192 -1.19 6.45 -15.85
C GLY A 192 -2.07 7.67 -16.10
N LEU A 193 -2.86 8.09 -15.10
CA LEU A 193 -3.61 9.33 -15.17
C LEU A 193 -2.75 10.49 -14.69
N MET A 194 -2.75 11.55 -15.47
CA MET A 194 -2.07 12.81 -15.15
C MET A 194 -3.04 13.98 -15.32
N ARG A 195 -2.79 15.04 -14.58
CA ARG A 195 -3.50 16.31 -14.69
C ARG A 195 -2.50 17.45 -14.52
N ASP A 196 -2.81 18.60 -15.12
CA ASP A 196 -2.07 19.81 -14.84
C ASP A 196 -1.96 20.07 -13.34
N ARG A 197 -0.79 20.53 -12.89
CA ARG A 197 -0.46 20.62 -11.46
C ARG A 197 -1.42 21.54 -10.70
N ASP A 198 -1.71 22.69 -11.28
CA ASP A 198 -2.56 23.69 -10.61
C ASP A 198 -3.99 23.15 -10.48
N LYS A 199 -4.52 22.55 -11.54
CA LYS A 199 -5.83 21.90 -11.53
C LYS A 199 -5.90 20.70 -10.60
N LEU A 200 -4.79 19.98 -10.43
CA LEU A 200 -4.73 18.88 -9.48
C LEU A 200 -4.80 19.39 -8.04
N TYR A 201 -4.07 20.46 -7.71
CA TYR A 201 -4.11 21.08 -6.38
C TYR A 201 -5.49 21.65 -6.06
N GLU A 202 -6.15 22.33 -7.02
CA GLU A 202 -7.53 22.81 -6.85
C GLU A 202 -8.48 21.66 -6.47
N ARG A 203 -8.37 20.52 -7.17
CA ARG A 203 -9.19 19.33 -6.88
C ARG A 203 -8.85 18.67 -5.54
N ILE A 204 -7.58 18.65 -5.15
CA ILE A 204 -7.16 18.14 -3.83
C ILE A 204 -7.75 19.02 -2.73
N ASN A 205 -7.65 20.33 -2.85
CA ASN A 205 -8.19 21.27 -1.86
C ASN A 205 -9.72 21.14 -1.75
N LEU A 206 -10.42 21.16 -2.89
CA LEU A 206 -11.87 20.94 -2.91
C LEU A 206 -12.27 19.61 -2.26
N ARG A 207 -11.53 18.55 -2.52
CA ARG A 207 -11.78 17.26 -1.90
C ARG A 207 -11.59 17.29 -0.38
N VAL A 208 -10.58 18.01 0.12
CA VAL A 208 -10.37 18.18 1.56
C VAL A 208 -11.55 18.93 2.17
N ASP A 209 -12.01 20.02 1.56
CA ASP A 209 -13.19 20.76 2.02
C ASP A 209 -14.43 19.84 2.08
N MET A 210 -14.67 19.06 1.03
CA MET A 210 -15.76 18.08 0.99
C MET A 210 -15.63 16.99 2.08
N MET A 211 -14.42 16.57 2.45
CA MET A 211 -14.21 15.62 3.53
C MET A 211 -14.59 16.22 4.89
N PHE A 212 -14.26 17.47 5.15
CA PHE A 212 -14.69 18.16 6.36
C PHE A 212 -16.22 18.33 6.42
N ASP A 213 -16.83 18.72 5.31
CA ASP A 213 -18.29 18.84 5.21
C ASP A 213 -19.01 17.49 5.38
N ALA A 214 -18.37 16.41 4.99
CA ALA A 214 -18.90 15.04 5.13
C ALA A 214 -18.72 14.43 6.53
N GLY A 215 -18.04 15.11 7.47
CA GLY A 215 -17.87 14.65 8.84
C GLY A 215 -16.55 13.93 9.12
N LEU A 216 -15.44 14.36 8.48
CA LEU A 216 -14.11 13.79 8.71
C LEU A 216 -13.69 13.83 10.20
N ILE A 217 -14.03 14.92 10.91
CA ILE A 217 -13.67 15.08 12.32
C ILE A 217 -14.41 14.03 13.16
N GLU A 218 -15.70 13.84 12.91
CA GLU A 218 -16.55 12.86 13.60
C GLU A 218 -16.07 11.43 13.31
N GLU A 219 -15.63 11.12 12.07
CA GLU A 219 -15.02 9.82 11.74
C GLU A 219 -13.78 9.57 12.61
N VAL A 220 -12.87 10.55 12.71
CA VAL A 220 -11.65 10.42 13.53
C VAL A 220 -11.97 10.29 15.02
N GLU A 221 -12.93 11.08 15.55
CA GLU A 221 -13.33 10.99 16.94
C GLU A 221 -13.94 9.64 17.31
N GLN A 222 -14.66 9.01 16.38
CA GLN A 222 -15.21 7.66 16.58
C GLN A 222 -14.09 6.61 16.59
N LEU A 223 -13.11 6.72 15.69
CA LEU A 223 -11.97 5.82 15.63
C LEU A 223 -11.08 5.87 16.88
N ILE A 224 -10.93 7.05 17.49
CA ILE A 224 -10.15 7.19 18.73
C ILE A 224 -10.87 6.54 19.94
N LYS A 225 -12.21 6.42 19.89
CA LYS A 225 -13.02 5.86 20.97
C LYS A 225 -13.21 4.34 20.85
N SER A 226 -12.92 3.75 19.70
CA SER A 226 -13.05 2.31 19.41
C SER A 226 -11.76 1.56 19.76
#